data_d247c77e326c66cb9f292c10ec51818e
#
_entry.id   d247c77e326c66cb9f292c10ec51818e
#
_cell.length_a   1.000
_cell.length_b   1.000
_cell.length_c   1.000
_cell.angle_alpha   90.00
_cell.angle_beta   90.00
_cell.angle_gamma   90.00
#
_symmetry.space_group_name_H-M   'P 1'
#
loop_
_entity.id
_entity.type
_entity.pdbx_description
1 polymer ?
#
loop_
_entity_poly.entity_id
_entity_poly.type
_entity_poly.pdbx_seq_one_letter_code
_entity_poly.pdbx_strand_id
1 'polypeptide(L)'
;MIGKAEVLAKGLRKKVSELTAYGIDAAAVDRLETEIERLRQTDAETEAQLAILNRKREANTEARITLYEDVQALKHIVKTEFDKTDWHLYGVEDKQ
;
A
#
# COMPACT_ATOMS: atom_id res chain seq x y z
N MET A 1 17.99 -8.14 4.09
CA MET A 1 18.25 -8.66 5.45
C MET A 1 17.82 -10.13 5.62
N ILE A 2 16.62 -10.50 5.18
CA ILE A 2 16.13 -11.89 5.32
C ILE A 2 17.09 -12.89 4.68
N GLY A 3 17.59 -12.58 3.47
CA GLY A 3 18.51 -13.47 2.78
C GLY A 3 19.77 -13.79 3.57
N LYS A 4 20.35 -12.78 4.20
CA LYS A 4 21.54 -12.96 5.03
C LYS A 4 21.24 -13.76 6.29
N ALA A 5 20.08 -13.50 6.90
CA ALA A 5 19.64 -14.23 8.08
C ALA A 5 19.39 -15.70 7.76
N GLU A 6 18.81 -16.00 6.60
CA GLU A 6 18.57 -17.37 6.17
C GLU A 6 19.87 -18.14 5.97
N VAL A 7 20.86 -17.52 5.33
CA VAL A 7 22.16 -18.14 5.11
C VAL A 7 22.83 -18.41 6.46
N LEU A 8 22.74 -17.45 7.37
CA LEU A 8 23.29 -17.62 8.73
C LEU A 8 22.58 -18.76 9.45
N ALA A 9 21.26 -18.80 9.41
CA ALA A 9 20.48 -19.84 10.09
C ALA A 9 20.84 -21.24 9.55
N LYS A 10 20.96 -21.37 8.23
CA LYS A 10 21.35 -22.65 7.64
C LYS A 10 22.74 -23.10 8.08
N GLY A 11 23.70 -22.16 8.12
CA GLY A 11 25.04 -22.45 8.57
C GLY A 11 25.08 -22.85 10.05
N LEU A 12 24.34 -22.14 10.88
CA LEU A 12 24.26 -22.44 12.30
C LEU A 12 23.60 -23.80 12.56
N ARG A 13 22.53 -24.11 11.83
CA ARG A 13 21.85 -25.40 11.97
C ARG A 13 22.76 -26.55 11.59
N LYS A 14 23.55 -26.37 10.53
CA LYS A 14 24.46 -27.40 10.03
C LYS A 14 25.59 -27.71 11.01
N LYS A 15 26.02 -26.71 11.77
CA LYS A 15 27.16 -26.81 12.68
C LYS A 15 26.80 -26.67 14.17
N VAL A 16 25.52 -26.82 14.51
CA VAL A 16 25.06 -26.54 15.87
C VAL A 16 25.78 -27.38 16.93
N SER A 17 26.12 -28.62 16.62
CA SER A 17 26.83 -29.47 17.55
C SER A 17 28.23 -28.95 17.90
N GLU A 18 28.88 -28.27 16.98
CA GLU A 18 30.20 -27.65 17.17
C GLU A 18 30.10 -26.33 17.89
N LEU A 19 28.96 -25.63 17.73
CA LEU A 19 28.79 -24.28 18.23
C LEU A 19 28.29 -24.21 19.67
N THR A 20 27.85 -25.33 20.24
CA THR A 20 27.41 -25.39 21.65
C THR A 20 28.48 -24.88 22.62
N ALA A 21 29.73 -25.14 22.30
CA ALA A 21 30.86 -24.67 23.12
C ALA A 21 30.96 -23.15 23.18
N TYR A 22 30.35 -22.47 22.19
CA TYR A 22 30.35 -21.00 22.12
C TYR A 22 29.02 -20.39 22.56
N GLY A 23 28.17 -21.18 23.20
CA GLY A 23 26.89 -20.69 23.70
C GLY A 23 25.79 -20.63 22.68
N ILE A 24 26.00 -21.20 21.49
CA ILE A 24 24.99 -21.25 20.44
C ILE A 24 24.37 -22.64 20.41
N ASP A 25 23.16 -22.76 20.94
CA ASP A 25 22.46 -24.04 21.01
C ASP A 25 21.33 -24.11 19.98
N ALA A 26 20.66 -25.27 19.89
CA ALA A 26 19.56 -25.48 18.96
C ALA A 26 18.41 -24.49 19.22
N ALA A 27 18.17 -24.11 20.47
CA ALA A 27 17.12 -23.18 20.81
C ALA A 27 17.38 -21.79 20.22
N ALA A 28 18.65 -21.35 20.19
CA ALA A 28 19.01 -20.07 19.57
C ALA A 28 18.75 -20.09 18.08
N VAL A 29 19.07 -21.19 17.40
CA VAL A 29 18.82 -21.35 15.97
C VAL A 29 17.32 -21.40 15.69
N ASP A 30 16.56 -22.11 16.53
CA ASP A 30 15.10 -22.16 16.42
C ASP A 30 14.47 -20.78 16.51
N ARG A 31 14.95 -19.96 17.46
CA ARG A 31 14.45 -18.59 17.59
C ARG A 31 14.73 -17.76 16.35
N LEU A 32 15.94 -17.88 15.81
CA LEU A 32 16.29 -17.14 14.60
C LEU A 32 15.40 -17.55 13.43
N GLU A 33 15.18 -18.85 13.25
CA GLU A 33 14.33 -19.37 12.17
C GLU A 33 12.88 -18.90 12.34
N THR A 34 12.38 -18.88 13.57
CA THR A 34 11.04 -18.39 13.87
C THR A 34 10.90 -16.89 13.54
N GLU A 35 11.91 -16.10 13.89
CA GLU A 35 11.92 -14.67 13.60
C GLU A 35 11.94 -14.41 12.09
N ILE A 36 12.71 -15.20 11.35
CA ILE A 36 12.77 -15.09 9.89
C ILE A 36 11.38 -15.37 9.29
N GLU A 37 10.74 -16.46 9.74
CA GLU A 37 9.41 -16.81 9.21
C GLU A 37 8.36 -15.77 9.55
N ARG A 38 8.41 -15.21 10.76
CA ARG A 38 7.49 -14.15 11.16
C ARG A 38 7.66 -12.92 10.28
N LEU A 39 8.90 -12.53 9.98
CA LEU A 39 9.16 -11.38 9.13
C LEU A 39 8.67 -11.62 7.69
N ARG A 40 8.85 -12.84 7.18
CA ARG A 40 8.33 -13.19 5.85
C ARG A 40 6.82 -13.02 5.78
N GLN A 41 6.12 -13.49 6.83
CA GLN A 41 4.66 -13.38 6.87
C GLN A 41 4.21 -11.92 6.91
N THR A 42 4.83 -11.11 7.76
CA THR A 42 4.45 -9.70 7.87
C THR A 42 4.79 -8.93 6.61
N ASP A 43 5.91 -9.24 5.95
CA ASP A 43 6.25 -8.62 4.68
C ASP A 43 5.22 -8.94 3.61
N ALA A 44 4.80 -10.21 3.52
CA ALA A 44 3.79 -10.63 2.55
C ALA A 44 2.44 -9.94 2.81
N GLU A 45 2.04 -9.83 4.08
CA GLU A 45 0.81 -9.14 4.46
C GLU A 45 0.87 -7.65 4.11
N THR A 46 2.03 -7.03 4.37
CA THR A 46 2.24 -5.62 4.05
C THR A 46 2.13 -5.37 2.55
N GLU A 47 2.76 -6.23 1.75
CA GLU A 47 2.68 -6.11 0.30
C GLU A 47 1.26 -6.30 -0.22
N ALA A 48 0.52 -7.25 0.34
CA ALA A 48 -0.87 -7.48 -0.05
C ALA A 48 -1.74 -6.26 0.28
N GLN A 49 -1.56 -5.67 1.46
CA GLN A 49 -2.29 -4.48 1.86
C GLN A 49 -1.93 -3.28 1.00
N LEU A 50 -0.65 -3.14 0.65
CA LEU A 50 -0.20 -2.05 -0.22
C LEU A 50 -0.83 -2.17 -1.62
N ALA A 51 -0.93 -3.38 -2.16
CA ALA A 51 -1.57 -3.62 -3.45
C ALA A 51 -3.05 -3.23 -3.41
N ILE A 52 -3.75 -3.56 -2.31
CA ILE A 52 -5.15 -3.18 -2.13
C ILE A 52 -5.28 -1.66 -2.05
N LEU A 53 -4.42 -1.01 -1.29
CA LEU A 53 -4.43 0.44 -1.15
C LEU A 53 -4.18 1.13 -2.49
N ASN A 54 -3.24 0.64 -3.27
CA ASN A 54 -2.94 1.22 -4.58
C ASN A 54 -4.12 1.11 -5.53
N ARG A 55 -4.84 -0.03 -5.51
CA ARG A 55 -6.05 -0.19 -6.31
C ARG A 55 -7.14 0.80 -5.90
N LYS A 56 -7.29 1.01 -4.58
CA LYS A 56 -8.26 1.98 -4.07
C LYS A 56 -7.90 3.41 -4.48
N ARG A 57 -6.61 3.73 -4.47
CA ARG A 57 -6.12 5.04 -4.90
C ARG A 57 -6.41 5.28 -6.38
N GLU A 58 -6.18 4.27 -7.22
CA GLU A 58 -6.47 4.36 -8.65
C GLU A 58 -7.97 4.56 -8.90
N ALA A 59 -8.81 3.78 -8.22
CA ALA A 59 -10.26 3.92 -8.34
C ALA A 59 -10.73 5.30 -7.88
N ASN A 60 -10.14 5.82 -6.80
CA ASN A 60 -10.46 7.14 -6.29
C ASN A 60 -10.05 8.23 -7.29
N THR A 61 -8.89 8.08 -7.92
CA THR A 61 -8.42 9.03 -8.93
C THR A 61 -9.36 9.04 -10.13
N GLU A 62 -9.77 7.87 -10.61
CA GLU A 62 -10.71 7.75 -11.71
C GLU A 62 -12.06 8.36 -11.36
N ALA A 63 -12.56 8.13 -10.14
CA ALA A 63 -13.82 8.71 -9.70
C ALA A 63 -13.74 10.24 -9.65
N ARG A 64 -12.61 10.80 -9.24
CA ARG A 64 -12.40 12.25 -9.23
C ARG A 64 -12.41 12.84 -10.63
N ILE A 65 -11.77 12.17 -11.56
CA ILE A 65 -11.72 12.59 -12.96
C ILE A 65 -13.13 12.59 -13.54
N THR A 66 -13.89 11.51 -13.33
CA THR A 66 -15.25 11.39 -13.81
C THR A 66 -16.14 12.50 -13.23
N LEU A 67 -16.01 12.74 -11.92
CA LEU A 67 -16.77 13.81 -11.28
C LEU A 67 -16.44 15.18 -11.87
N TYR A 68 -15.15 15.44 -12.07
CA TYR A 68 -14.71 16.71 -12.65
C TYR A 68 -15.32 16.92 -14.05
N GLU A 69 -15.26 15.88 -14.89
CA GLU A 69 -15.80 15.94 -16.23
C GLU A 69 -17.30 16.18 -16.22
N ASP A 70 -18.03 15.50 -15.33
CA ASP A 70 -19.47 15.68 -15.21
C ASP A 70 -19.81 17.10 -14.73
N VAL A 71 -19.05 17.59 -13.75
CA VAL A 71 -19.25 18.96 -13.26
C VAL A 71 -19.04 19.97 -14.39
N GLN A 72 -17.99 19.81 -15.18
CA GLN A 72 -17.73 20.73 -16.29
C GLN A 72 -18.82 20.66 -17.35
N ALA A 73 -19.29 19.47 -17.68
CA ALA A 73 -20.37 19.31 -18.66
C ALA A 73 -21.67 19.96 -18.18
N LEU A 74 -22.03 19.76 -16.91
CA LEU A 74 -23.24 20.34 -16.34
C LEU A 74 -23.14 21.85 -16.21
N LYS A 75 -21.98 22.38 -15.83
CA LYS A 75 -21.75 23.83 -15.79
C LYS A 75 -21.95 24.45 -17.18
N HIS A 76 -21.46 23.75 -18.21
CA HIS A 76 -21.61 24.23 -19.58
C HIS A 76 -23.09 24.35 -19.95
N ILE A 77 -23.90 23.35 -19.59
CA ILE A 77 -25.35 23.37 -19.87
C ILE A 77 -26.00 24.54 -19.13
N VAL A 78 -25.66 24.76 -17.87
CA VAL A 78 -26.20 25.88 -17.10
C VAL A 78 -25.85 27.20 -17.78
N LYS A 79 -24.61 27.38 -18.21
CA LYS A 79 -24.17 28.61 -18.86
C LYS A 79 -24.81 28.87 -20.19
N THR A 80 -25.13 27.81 -20.95
CA THR A 80 -25.71 27.97 -22.27
C THR A 80 -27.22 28.01 -22.27
N GLU A 81 -27.89 27.35 -21.34
CA GLU A 81 -29.33 27.19 -21.35
C GLU A 81 -30.08 28.07 -20.34
N PHE A 82 -29.39 28.64 -19.39
CA PHE A 82 -30.01 29.44 -18.31
C PHE A 82 -29.49 30.86 -18.29
N ASP A 83 -30.36 31.79 -17.81
CA ASP A 83 -29.97 33.17 -17.68
C ASP A 83 -28.85 33.34 -16.67
N LYS A 84 -27.95 34.24 -16.95
CA LYS A 84 -26.81 34.57 -16.09
C LYS A 84 -27.23 34.91 -14.68
N THR A 85 -28.41 35.52 -14.53
CA THR A 85 -28.97 35.90 -13.21
C THR A 85 -29.27 34.67 -12.36
N ASP A 86 -29.49 33.51 -12.94
CA ASP A 86 -29.81 32.28 -12.24
C ASP A 86 -28.60 31.41 -11.95
N TRP A 87 -27.43 31.74 -12.50
CA TRP A 87 -26.23 30.92 -12.35
C TRP A 87 -25.83 30.70 -10.88
N HIS A 88 -26.05 31.71 -10.04
CA HIS A 88 -25.69 31.60 -8.63
C HIS A 88 -26.46 30.50 -7.89
N LEU A 89 -27.63 30.13 -8.38
CA LEU A 89 -28.45 29.06 -7.79
C LEU A 89 -27.74 27.70 -7.94
N TYR A 90 -26.88 27.59 -8.94
CA TYR A 90 -26.14 26.36 -9.23
C TYR A 90 -24.67 26.44 -8.84
N GLY A 91 -24.30 27.52 -8.13
CA GLY A 91 -22.91 27.72 -7.73
C GLY A 91 -21.99 28.04 -8.90
N VAL A 92 -22.55 28.43 -10.04
CA VAL A 92 -21.75 28.78 -11.23
C VAL A 92 -21.44 30.27 -11.20
N GLU A 93 -20.19 30.60 -11.33
CA GLU A 93 -19.74 31.99 -11.34
C GLU A 93 -19.82 32.60 -12.72
N ASP A 94 -19.99 33.92 -12.74
CA ASP A 94 -20.08 34.68 -13.96
C ASP A 94 -18.78 34.67 -14.77
N LYS A 95 -17.66 34.70 -14.09
CA LYS A 95 -16.36 34.71 -14.75
C LYS A 95 -15.87 33.31 -15.07
N GLN A 96 -14.98 33.23 -16.03
CA GLN A 96 -14.42 31.96 -16.51
C GLN A 96 -13.66 31.17 -15.44
#